data_605af10196d7d264eb66ee66af47ea1d
#
_entry.id   605af10196d7d264eb66ee66af47ea1d
#
_cell.length_a   1.000
_cell.length_b   1.000
_cell.length_c   1.000
_cell.angle_alpha   90.00
_cell.angle_beta   90.00
_cell.angle_gamma   90.00
#
_symmetry.space_group_name_H-M   'P 1'
#
loop_
_entity.id
_entity.type
_entity.pdbx_description
1 polymer ?
#
loop_
_entity_poly.entity_id
_entity_poly.type
_entity_poly.pdbx_seq_one_letter_code
_entity_poly.pdbx_strand_id
1 'polypeptide(L)'
;KGVWGEYQELDVTSSGLSARELGDLTEGRNFSRPVRFLLAKGGLDGHTRGIWILADLLRSLGAEVVYAGLHCSMKEIAKAAVEEDVDAVGLSCHIGSPTVFFSRLKEELVAYGREDILITGGGILLPDDQRYLEEELGVGPLFPPDTSLHEVVERLLEELSVRKAAPAAT
;
A
#
# COMPACT_ATOMS: atom_id res chain seq x y z
N LYS A 1 -3.39 24.11 7.24
CA LYS A 1 -2.20 23.99 6.37
C LYS A 1 -1.59 22.64 6.69
N GLY A 2 -1.90 21.62 5.85
CA GLY A 2 -1.30 20.30 5.97
C GLY A 2 0.20 20.38 5.77
N VAL A 3 0.97 19.77 6.66
CA VAL A 3 2.41 19.59 6.49
C VAL A 3 2.62 18.43 5.52
N TRP A 4 2.37 18.69 4.23
CA TRP A 4 2.75 17.78 3.18
C TRP A 4 4.22 18.04 2.89
N GLY A 5 5.06 17.09 3.28
CA GLY A 5 6.49 17.16 2.93
C GLY A 5 6.64 17.27 1.42
N GLU A 6 7.55 18.13 0.98
CA GLU A 6 7.91 18.32 -0.41
C GLU A 6 8.13 16.96 -1.07
N TYR A 7 7.41 16.73 -2.17
CA TYR A 7 7.64 15.61 -3.07
C TYR A 7 9.08 15.73 -3.60
N GLN A 8 10.01 15.01 -3.01
CA GLN A 8 11.24 14.72 -3.72
C GLN A 8 10.86 13.77 -4.86
N GLU A 9 11.11 14.19 -6.09
CA GLU A 9 11.13 13.31 -7.23
C GLU A 9 12.04 12.13 -6.88
N LEU A 10 11.43 10.97 -6.63
CA LEU A 10 12.18 9.77 -6.28
C LEU A 10 12.98 9.35 -7.50
N ASP A 11 14.28 9.60 -7.45
CA ASP A 11 15.19 9.03 -8.41
C ASP A 11 15.09 7.48 -8.30
N VAL A 12 15.00 6.80 -9.42
CA VAL A 12 15.00 5.33 -9.53
C VAL A 12 16.16 4.72 -8.73
N THR A 13 17.27 5.46 -8.61
CA THR A 13 18.41 5.09 -7.79
C THR A 13 18.13 5.03 -6.29
N SER A 14 17.09 5.71 -5.79
CA SER A 14 16.74 5.71 -4.37
C SER A 14 16.07 4.40 -3.92
N SER A 15 15.38 3.72 -4.82
CA SER A 15 14.76 2.41 -4.58
C SER A 15 15.77 1.25 -4.62
N GLY A 16 16.93 1.49 -5.22
CA GLY A 16 17.95 0.47 -5.48
C GLY A 16 17.62 -0.46 -6.66
N LEU A 17 16.58 -0.14 -7.43
CA LEU A 17 16.27 -0.78 -8.71
C LEU A 17 16.81 0.08 -9.85
N SER A 18 17.39 -0.56 -10.87
CA SER A 18 17.73 0.13 -12.12
C SER A 18 16.47 0.39 -12.96
N ALA A 19 16.52 1.38 -13.84
CA ALA A 19 15.44 1.66 -14.79
C ALA A 19 15.09 0.43 -15.66
N ARG A 20 16.07 -0.43 -15.94
CA ARG A 20 15.88 -1.66 -16.70
C ARG A 20 15.06 -2.68 -15.88
N GLU A 21 15.42 -2.91 -14.62
CA GLU A 21 14.69 -3.84 -13.74
C GLU A 21 13.24 -3.40 -13.55
N LEU A 22 13.00 -2.09 -13.37
CA LEU A 22 11.64 -1.56 -13.32
C LEU A 22 10.89 -1.77 -14.64
N GLY A 23 11.54 -1.50 -15.76
CA GLY A 23 10.99 -1.74 -17.09
C GLY A 23 10.60 -3.20 -17.31
N ASP A 24 11.49 -4.13 -16.98
CA ASP A 24 11.26 -5.58 -17.12
C ASP A 24 10.06 -6.05 -16.25
N LEU A 25 9.91 -5.47 -15.04
CA LEU A 25 8.81 -5.80 -14.15
C LEU A 25 7.44 -5.26 -14.61
N THR A 26 7.45 -4.11 -15.29
CA THR A 26 6.23 -3.38 -15.64
C THR A 26 5.89 -3.46 -17.13
N GLU A 27 6.74 -4.08 -17.95
CA GLU A 27 6.53 -4.19 -19.39
C GLU A 27 5.17 -4.85 -19.71
N GLY A 28 4.35 -4.11 -20.46
CA GLY A 28 3.00 -4.55 -20.82
C GLY A 28 1.99 -4.63 -19.68
N ARG A 29 2.35 -4.17 -18.50
CA ARG A 29 1.50 -4.16 -17.30
C ARG A 29 1.21 -2.73 -16.89
N ASN A 30 -0.06 -2.41 -16.70
CA ASN A 30 -0.51 -1.13 -16.17
C ASN A 30 -1.87 -1.32 -15.51
N PHE A 31 -2.19 -0.45 -14.57
CA PHE A 31 -3.55 -0.38 -14.06
C PHE A 31 -4.52 0.02 -15.18
N SER A 32 -5.70 -0.58 -15.20
CA SER A 32 -6.73 -0.32 -16.21
C SER A 32 -7.28 1.13 -16.17
N ARG A 33 -7.04 1.85 -15.08
CA ARG A 33 -7.27 3.28 -14.87
C ARG A 33 -6.22 3.85 -13.91
N PRO A 34 -6.07 5.17 -13.80
CA PRO A 34 -5.28 5.76 -12.72
C PRO A 34 -5.79 5.29 -11.36
N VAL A 35 -4.88 4.79 -10.54
CA VAL A 35 -5.12 4.32 -9.17
C VAL A 35 -4.31 5.19 -8.24
N ARG A 36 -4.93 5.66 -7.15
CA ARG A 36 -4.24 6.46 -6.14
C ARG A 36 -3.94 5.63 -4.91
N PHE A 37 -2.67 5.58 -4.53
CA PHE A 37 -2.19 4.89 -3.33
C PHE A 37 -1.75 5.89 -2.28
N LEU A 38 -2.11 5.62 -1.03
CA LEU A 38 -1.45 6.20 0.14
C LEU A 38 -0.48 5.16 0.69
N LEU A 39 0.81 5.47 0.72
CA LEU A 39 1.81 4.64 1.37
C LEU A 39 2.14 5.20 2.76
N ALA A 40 2.16 4.34 3.76
CA ALA A 40 2.38 4.71 5.14
C ALA A 40 3.21 3.66 5.88
N LYS A 41 3.81 4.09 7.00
CA LYS A 41 4.50 3.20 7.92
C LYS A 41 3.76 3.14 9.24
N GLY A 42 3.61 1.91 9.75
CA GLY A 42 2.99 1.69 11.04
C GLY A 42 3.94 2.01 12.20
N GLY A 43 3.46 2.77 13.18
CA GLY A 43 4.16 3.02 14.43
C GLY A 43 5.49 3.73 14.28
N LEU A 44 6.50 3.31 15.07
CA LEU A 44 7.83 3.95 15.15
C LEU A 44 8.86 3.37 14.17
N ASP A 45 8.43 2.70 13.13
CA ASP A 45 9.30 2.05 12.17
C ASP A 45 10.02 3.07 11.26
N GLY A 46 11.35 3.04 11.27
CA GLY A 46 12.21 3.89 10.44
C GLY A 46 12.73 3.24 9.14
N HIS A 47 12.38 1.98 8.85
CA HIS A 47 12.86 1.26 7.67
C HIS A 47 12.10 1.71 6.41
N THR A 48 12.71 2.55 5.58
CA THR A 48 12.03 3.19 4.45
C THR A 48 12.28 2.54 3.10
N ARG A 49 13.34 1.74 2.93
CA ARG A 49 13.74 1.20 1.62
C ARG A 49 12.62 0.44 0.90
N GLY A 50 11.92 -0.45 1.60
CA GLY A 50 10.83 -1.23 0.99
C GLY A 50 9.68 -0.37 0.46
N ILE A 51 9.34 0.70 1.18
CA ILE A 51 8.25 1.59 0.78
C ILE A 51 8.63 2.43 -0.44
N TRP A 52 9.90 2.81 -0.59
CA TRP A 52 10.38 3.53 -1.76
C TRP A 52 10.41 2.65 -3.01
N ILE A 53 10.85 1.39 -2.88
CA ILE A 53 10.78 0.41 -3.97
C ILE A 53 9.34 0.23 -4.44
N LEU A 54 8.41 0.07 -3.51
CA LEU A 54 6.99 -0.06 -3.84
C LEU A 54 6.43 1.19 -4.50
N ALA A 55 6.80 2.39 -4.02
CA ALA A 55 6.37 3.66 -4.62
C ALA A 55 6.80 3.78 -6.09
N ASP A 56 8.07 3.49 -6.37
CA ASP A 56 8.60 3.55 -7.73
C ASP A 56 7.92 2.53 -8.65
N LEU A 57 7.71 1.31 -8.14
CA LEU A 57 7.00 0.25 -8.86
C LEU A 57 5.56 0.66 -9.20
N LEU A 58 4.82 1.18 -8.24
CA LEU A 58 3.44 1.63 -8.44
C LEU A 58 3.35 2.78 -9.46
N ARG A 59 4.26 3.75 -9.37
CA ARG A 59 4.33 4.85 -10.34
C ARG A 59 4.63 4.35 -11.75
N SER A 60 5.55 3.39 -11.90
CA SER A 60 5.86 2.75 -13.18
C SER A 60 4.67 1.99 -13.77
N LEU A 61 3.72 1.55 -12.94
CA LEU A 61 2.44 0.96 -13.34
C LEU A 61 1.35 2.00 -13.63
N GLY A 62 1.66 3.29 -13.56
CA GLY A 62 0.73 4.39 -13.83
C GLY A 62 -0.12 4.83 -12.62
N ALA A 63 0.27 4.47 -11.40
CA ALA A 63 -0.42 4.93 -10.19
C ALA A 63 0.06 6.30 -9.74
N GLU A 64 -0.84 7.03 -9.07
CA GLU A 64 -0.49 8.16 -8.23
C GLU A 64 -0.15 7.67 -6.83
N VAL A 65 0.97 8.13 -6.26
CA VAL A 65 1.43 7.69 -4.94
C VAL A 65 1.59 8.89 -4.02
N VAL A 66 0.84 8.88 -2.93
CA VAL A 66 0.94 9.82 -1.81
C VAL A 66 1.67 9.10 -0.67
N TYR A 67 2.59 9.78 -0.01
CA TYR A 67 3.30 9.25 1.16
C TYR A 67 2.85 9.98 2.41
N ALA A 68 2.30 9.25 3.39
CA ALA A 68 1.77 9.83 4.61
C ALA A 68 2.87 10.27 5.62
N GLY A 69 4.12 9.86 5.39
CA GLY A 69 5.23 10.15 6.30
C GLY A 69 5.50 9.04 7.31
N LEU A 70 6.36 9.38 8.29
CA LEU A 70 6.75 8.50 9.39
C LEU A 70 5.91 8.80 10.63
N HIS A 71 5.81 7.82 11.51
CA HIS A 71 5.20 7.94 12.85
C HIS A 71 3.73 8.34 12.87
N CYS A 72 2.98 8.05 11.80
CA CYS A 72 1.55 8.28 11.78
C CYS A 72 0.79 7.19 12.55
N SER A 73 -0.21 7.61 13.33
CA SER A 73 -1.19 6.69 13.89
C SER A 73 -2.11 6.12 12.81
N MET A 74 -2.75 4.98 13.05
CA MET A 74 -3.70 4.40 12.10
C MET A 74 -4.88 5.35 11.82
N LYS A 75 -5.28 6.15 12.80
CA LYS A 75 -6.31 7.17 12.64
C LYS A 75 -5.87 8.30 11.69
N GLU A 76 -4.64 8.76 11.80
CA GLU A 76 -4.09 9.80 10.89
C GLU A 76 -3.94 9.25 9.47
N ILE A 77 -3.51 7.98 9.32
CA ILE A 77 -3.41 7.31 8.03
C ILE A 77 -4.80 7.16 7.39
N ALA A 78 -5.80 6.69 8.15
CA ALA A 78 -7.17 6.58 7.66
C ALA A 78 -7.75 7.93 7.24
N LYS A 79 -7.54 8.97 8.06
CA LYS A 79 -7.96 10.33 7.75
C LYS A 79 -7.33 10.83 6.46
N ALA A 80 -6.01 10.67 6.31
CA ALA A 80 -5.31 11.07 5.08
C ALA A 80 -5.82 10.30 3.86
N ALA A 81 -6.07 8.99 4.00
CA ALA A 81 -6.62 8.17 2.91
C ALA A 81 -7.99 8.66 2.43
N VAL A 82 -8.84 9.10 3.35
CA VAL A 82 -10.15 9.67 3.04
C VAL A 82 -10.03 11.06 2.40
N GLU A 83 -9.20 11.94 2.95
CA GLU A 83 -8.99 13.30 2.45
C GLU A 83 -8.37 13.31 1.04
N GLU A 84 -7.47 12.38 0.75
CA GLU A 84 -6.83 12.22 -0.56
C GLU A 84 -7.67 11.37 -1.54
N ASP A 85 -8.81 10.86 -1.09
CA ASP A 85 -9.69 10.00 -1.88
C ASP A 85 -8.94 8.87 -2.60
N VAL A 86 -8.17 8.11 -1.83
CA VAL A 86 -7.33 7.05 -2.38
C VAL A 86 -8.12 5.77 -2.67
N ASP A 87 -7.63 4.98 -3.61
CA ASP A 87 -8.16 3.64 -3.91
C ASP A 87 -7.58 2.58 -2.99
N ALA A 88 -6.35 2.80 -2.51
CA ALA A 88 -5.64 1.82 -1.69
C ALA A 88 -4.70 2.47 -0.68
N VAL A 89 -4.53 1.83 0.46
CA VAL A 89 -3.50 2.15 1.46
C VAL A 89 -2.51 0.99 1.51
N GLY A 90 -1.24 1.30 1.30
CA GLY A 90 -0.13 0.37 1.50
C GLY A 90 0.57 0.65 2.83
N LEU A 91 0.50 -0.28 3.76
CA LEU A 91 1.08 -0.16 5.09
C LEU A 91 2.33 -1.05 5.23
N SER A 92 3.45 -0.43 5.58
CA SER A 92 4.71 -1.14 5.87
C SER A 92 4.87 -1.31 7.38
N CYS A 93 5.03 -2.56 7.84
CA CYS A 93 5.13 -2.93 9.25
C CYS A 93 6.36 -3.80 9.50
N HIS A 94 7.47 -3.21 9.99
CA HIS A 94 8.66 -3.95 10.41
C HIS A 94 8.82 -4.02 11.92
N ILE A 95 8.18 -3.11 12.64
CA ILE A 95 8.22 -3.04 14.11
C ILE A 95 6.78 -2.96 14.63
N GLY A 96 6.49 -3.70 15.66
CA GLY A 96 5.17 -3.79 16.28
C GLY A 96 4.38 -5.01 15.81
N SER A 97 3.07 -4.99 16.03
CA SER A 97 2.17 -6.08 15.64
C SER A 97 1.42 -5.72 14.35
N PRO A 98 1.72 -6.38 13.23
CA PRO A 98 0.98 -6.17 11.98
C PRO A 98 -0.53 -6.37 12.17
N THR A 99 -0.91 -7.43 12.90
CA THR A 99 -2.33 -7.73 13.18
C THR A 99 -3.04 -6.54 13.81
N VAL A 100 -2.42 -5.89 14.80
CA VAL A 100 -2.99 -4.72 15.47
C VAL A 100 -3.09 -3.53 14.51
N PHE A 101 -2.03 -3.25 13.74
CA PHE A 101 -2.01 -2.09 12.83
C PHE A 101 -3.02 -2.23 11.70
N PHE A 102 -3.05 -3.37 11.03
CA PHE A 102 -3.99 -3.59 9.93
C PHE A 102 -5.44 -3.63 10.40
N SER A 103 -5.73 -4.29 11.56
CA SER A 103 -7.08 -4.30 12.14
C SER A 103 -7.53 -2.90 12.51
N ARG A 104 -6.66 -2.12 13.15
CA ARG A 104 -6.98 -0.76 13.57
C ARG A 104 -7.21 0.17 12.37
N LEU A 105 -6.36 0.07 11.34
CA LEU A 105 -6.56 0.84 10.11
C LEU A 105 -7.91 0.53 9.47
N LYS A 106 -8.28 -0.75 9.42
CA LYS A 106 -9.60 -1.17 8.90
C LYS A 106 -10.75 -0.59 9.71
N GLU A 107 -10.67 -0.68 11.04
CA GLU A 107 -11.70 -0.09 11.94
C GLU A 107 -11.86 1.42 11.69
N GLU A 108 -10.77 2.15 11.55
CA GLU A 108 -10.81 3.59 11.29
C GLU A 108 -11.42 3.91 9.91
N LEU A 109 -11.08 3.15 8.86
CA LEU A 109 -11.68 3.33 7.53
C LEU A 109 -13.18 3.00 7.52
N VAL A 110 -13.59 1.95 8.21
CA VAL A 110 -15.02 1.61 8.42
C VAL A 110 -15.75 2.76 9.11
N ALA A 111 -15.14 3.35 10.14
CA ALA A 111 -15.72 4.50 10.86
C ALA A 111 -15.93 5.73 9.96
N TYR A 112 -15.13 5.86 8.90
CA TYR A 112 -15.30 6.89 7.86
C TYR A 112 -16.26 6.46 6.73
N GLY A 113 -16.81 5.23 6.75
CA GLY A 113 -17.64 4.69 5.67
C GLY A 113 -16.86 4.40 4.39
N ARG A 114 -15.56 4.11 4.50
CA ARG A 114 -14.64 3.89 3.38
C ARG A 114 -14.07 2.46 3.37
N GLU A 115 -14.96 1.47 3.52
CA GLU A 115 -14.60 0.05 3.38
C GLU A 115 -14.20 -0.31 1.94
N ASP A 116 -14.50 0.55 0.98
CA ASP A 116 -14.10 0.44 -0.42
C ASP A 116 -12.58 0.55 -0.62
N ILE A 117 -11.89 1.26 0.27
CA ILE A 117 -10.43 1.42 0.18
C ILE A 117 -9.73 0.09 0.44
N LEU A 118 -8.92 -0.34 -0.52
CA LEU A 118 -8.07 -1.53 -0.37
C LEU A 118 -7.01 -1.27 0.71
N ILE A 119 -6.88 -2.18 1.66
CA ILE A 119 -5.76 -2.19 2.59
C ILE A 119 -4.80 -3.29 2.16
N THR A 120 -3.59 -2.92 1.81
CA THR A 120 -2.49 -3.82 1.43
C THR A 120 -1.23 -3.45 2.20
N GLY A 121 -0.20 -4.22 2.07
CA GLY A 121 1.08 -3.90 2.68
C GLY A 121 1.94 -5.11 2.95
N GLY A 122 2.93 -4.92 3.80
CA GLY A 122 3.87 -5.96 4.10
C GLY A 122 4.79 -5.60 5.26
N GLY A 123 5.80 -6.42 5.42
CA GLY A 123 6.76 -6.32 6.49
C GLY A 123 6.96 -7.67 7.17
N ILE A 124 7.31 -7.67 8.45
CA ILE A 124 7.50 -8.92 9.19
C ILE A 124 6.11 -9.48 9.56
N LEU A 125 5.67 -10.45 8.76
CA LEU A 125 4.38 -11.13 8.90
C LEU A 125 4.62 -12.61 9.19
N LEU A 126 4.05 -13.09 10.28
CA LEU A 126 3.99 -14.54 10.54
C LEU A 126 2.89 -15.16 9.67
N PRO A 127 3.04 -16.42 9.21
CA PRO A 127 2.05 -17.06 8.34
C PRO A 127 0.62 -17.07 8.91
N ASP A 128 0.48 -17.29 10.22
CA ASP A 128 -0.83 -17.30 10.88
C ASP A 128 -1.46 -15.89 10.95
N ASP A 129 -0.65 -14.86 11.19
CA ASP A 129 -1.11 -13.47 11.19
C ASP A 129 -1.54 -13.05 9.78
N GLN A 130 -0.77 -13.41 8.75
CA GLN A 130 -1.10 -13.14 7.37
C GLN A 130 -2.43 -13.79 6.98
N ARG A 131 -2.59 -15.08 7.29
CA ARG A 131 -3.83 -15.81 7.00
C ARG A 131 -5.03 -15.17 7.69
N TYR A 132 -4.92 -14.85 8.97
CA TYR A 132 -5.98 -14.17 9.73
C TYR A 132 -6.37 -12.83 9.06
N LEU A 133 -5.40 -12.00 8.71
CA LEU A 133 -5.63 -10.70 8.09
C LEU A 133 -6.28 -10.84 6.70
N GLU A 134 -5.80 -11.74 5.87
CA GLU A 134 -6.32 -11.92 4.51
C GLU A 134 -7.68 -12.64 4.49
N GLU A 135 -7.83 -13.74 5.21
CA GLU A 135 -9.03 -14.59 5.13
C GLU A 135 -10.18 -14.12 6.03
N GLU A 136 -9.88 -13.66 7.25
CA GLU A 136 -10.92 -13.28 8.21
C GLU A 136 -11.22 -11.78 8.22
N LEU A 137 -10.20 -10.93 8.10
CA LEU A 137 -10.40 -9.48 8.08
C LEU A 137 -10.56 -8.92 6.66
N GLY A 138 -10.24 -9.66 5.61
CA GLY A 138 -10.31 -9.17 4.24
C GLY A 138 -9.33 -8.04 3.95
N VAL A 139 -8.18 -8.05 4.62
CA VAL A 139 -7.06 -7.14 4.41
C VAL A 139 -6.05 -7.84 3.50
N GLY A 140 -5.60 -7.21 2.48
CA GLY A 140 -4.60 -7.80 1.60
C GLY A 140 -4.83 -7.43 0.12
N PRO A 141 -3.94 -7.89 -0.75
CA PRO A 141 -2.87 -8.87 -0.52
C PRO A 141 -1.77 -8.34 0.39
N LEU A 142 -1.19 -9.21 1.21
CA LEU A 142 -0.08 -8.92 2.09
C LEU A 142 1.21 -9.58 1.59
N PHE A 143 2.35 -8.90 1.79
CA PHE A 143 3.63 -9.26 1.21
C PHE A 143 4.70 -9.43 2.30
N PRO A 144 5.02 -10.67 2.71
CA PRO A 144 6.19 -10.96 3.54
C PRO A 144 7.50 -10.49 2.90
N PRO A 145 8.60 -10.37 3.65
CA PRO A 145 9.85 -9.77 3.17
C PRO A 145 10.51 -10.51 2.00
N ASP A 146 10.22 -11.78 1.82
CA ASP A 146 10.75 -12.66 0.76
C ASP A 146 9.86 -12.70 -0.50
N THR A 147 8.76 -11.96 -0.52
CA THR A 147 7.89 -11.85 -1.69
C THR A 147 8.62 -11.16 -2.84
N SER A 148 8.62 -11.78 -4.01
CA SER A 148 9.23 -11.19 -5.20
C SER A 148 8.44 -9.97 -5.68
N LEU A 149 9.14 -8.97 -6.27
CA LEU A 149 8.48 -7.81 -6.84
C LEU A 149 7.51 -8.18 -7.98
N HIS A 150 7.81 -9.26 -8.70
CA HIS A 150 6.92 -9.78 -9.73
C HIS A 150 5.57 -10.22 -9.13
N GLU A 151 5.61 -10.98 -8.06
CA GLU A 151 4.41 -11.42 -7.33
C GLU A 151 3.63 -10.23 -6.77
N VAL A 152 4.32 -9.23 -6.23
CA VAL A 152 3.68 -7.99 -5.74
C VAL A 152 2.88 -7.31 -6.86
N VAL A 153 3.49 -7.15 -8.04
CA VAL A 153 2.82 -6.55 -9.22
C VAL A 153 1.59 -7.36 -9.62
N GLU A 154 1.75 -8.66 -9.81
CA GLU A 154 0.67 -9.54 -10.28
C GLU A 154 -0.53 -9.49 -9.30
N ARG A 155 -0.29 -9.67 -8.02
CA ARG A 155 -1.34 -9.70 -7.01
C ARG A 155 -2.04 -8.34 -6.83
N LEU A 156 -1.31 -7.23 -6.90
CA LEU A 156 -1.93 -5.90 -6.82
C LEU A 156 -2.78 -5.58 -8.05
N LEU A 157 -2.30 -5.92 -9.25
CA LEU A 157 -3.07 -5.72 -10.48
C LEU A 157 -4.34 -6.56 -10.48
N GLU A 158 -4.26 -7.82 -10.07
CA GLU A 158 -5.41 -8.73 -9.96
C GLU A 158 -6.45 -8.19 -8.98
N GLU A 159 -6.04 -7.87 -7.74
CA GLU A 159 -6.95 -7.41 -6.69
C GLU A 159 -7.68 -6.11 -7.07
N LEU A 160 -6.97 -5.16 -7.66
CA LEU A 160 -7.57 -3.88 -8.07
C LEU A 160 -8.47 -4.02 -9.31
N SER A 161 -8.24 -5.02 -10.14
CA SER A 161 -9.13 -5.33 -11.27
C SER A 161 -10.44 -5.93 -10.79
N VAL A 162 -10.39 -6.86 -9.84
CA VAL A 162 -11.59 -7.53 -9.28
C VAL A 162 -12.48 -6.54 -8.52
N ARG A 163 -11.90 -5.69 -7.66
CA ARG A 163 -12.66 -4.72 -6.85
C ARG A 163 -13.49 -3.74 -7.67
N LYS A 164 -13.07 -3.45 -8.88
CA LYS A 164 -13.79 -2.52 -9.78
C LYS A 164 -14.84 -3.16 -10.66
N ALA A 165 -14.76 -4.46 -10.83
CA ALA A 165 -15.82 -5.23 -11.51
C ALA A 165 -17.04 -5.48 -10.61
N ALA A 166 -16.90 -5.30 -9.29
CA ALA A 166 -18.02 -5.40 -8.36
C ALA A 166 -18.90 -4.14 -8.46
N PRO A 167 -20.23 -4.28 -8.70
CA PRO A 167 -21.13 -3.14 -8.67
C PRO A 167 -21.11 -2.50 -7.29
N ALA A 168 -21.09 -1.16 -7.25
CA ALA A 168 -21.21 -0.43 -6.00
C ALA A 168 -22.43 -0.97 -5.22
N ALA A 169 -22.21 -1.41 -3.99
CA ALA A 169 -23.29 -1.82 -3.10
C ALA A 169 -24.24 -0.62 -2.95
N THR A 170 -25.45 -0.78 -3.44
CA THR A 170 -26.58 0.18 -3.34
C THR A 170 -27.05 0.27 -1.90
#